data_8cb45362c9ee0b75ddb52007a79e34ec
#
_entry.id   8cb45362c9ee0b75ddb52007a79e34ec
#
_cell.length_a   1.000
_cell.length_b   1.000
_cell.length_c   1.000
_cell.angle_alpha   90.00
_cell.angle_beta   90.00
_cell.angle_gamma   90.00
#
_symmetry.space_group_name_H-M   'P 1'
#
loop_
_entity.id
_entity.type
_entity.pdbx_description
1 polymer ?
#
loop_
_entity_poly.entity_id
_entity_poly.type
_entity_poly.pdbx_seq_one_letter_code
_entity_poly.pdbx_strand_id
1 'polypeptide(L)'
;MELKEFAIKILEMFECNEPKEFPRKVKEALFSATPSKYLDGYVNICDDLSVDHLQRIYQFYNADRAEKKQDYTPPSLAKLVAYLSYSAGQKVVYDCCAGSGALTIQKWVTDNNLTFVCEELDEQVIPILLFNLSVRNIEAIVLRKNILSQEIYEVYELHKGERYSKIQQVLYESPVAPDVAISNPPFSLKYAVKKNDIRYLEIVPPASNTNFAFVLNALSLCDKAVFILPTGVLTSKNEKGCRQKLLEKGWLKTVITLPGRMFESTSVTTCILVFDKQKRSKDVMIVDASNISTPIIREQRGEGDASHFYRVYKKEFNALSDVQIASIIELTEKESHNVSMLVPYEKAAEHDFNLSPGLYKELEFNENIIHRGYNEIVEDINRVIRERNVIKLTVNKVWANTLNLTEIAKMNKESNEIVRQINKALKQLGLKCEILNNKYINISTDKELRIENTDKEILSSLLLIFMPMYRQHVYFLNNEENRLLAELRDAMLPDLLSGKLTFEDTNN
;
A
#
# COMPACT_ATOMS: atom_id res chain seq x y z
N MET A 1 -10.16 13.80 20.24
CA MET A 1 -10.26 15.05 19.44
C MET A 1 -10.41 14.68 17.97
N GLU A 2 -11.34 15.29 17.25
CA GLU A 2 -11.47 15.08 15.80
C GLU A 2 -10.26 15.62 15.04
N LEU A 3 -9.89 14.98 13.92
CA LEU A 3 -8.69 15.35 13.14
C LEU A 3 -8.69 16.82 12.72
N LYS A 4 -9.84 17.35 12.35
CA LYS A 4 -9.97 18.77 11.94
C LYS A 4 -9.67 19.73 13.09
N GLU A 5 -10.22 19.46 14.26
CA GLU A 5 -9.99 20.28 15.47
C GLU A 5 -8.52 20.21 15.90
N PHE A 6 -7.95 19.00 15.88
CA PHE A 6 -6.53 18.80 16.16
C PHE A 6 -5.63 19.56 15.17
N ALA A 7 -5.92 19.44 13.87
CA ALA A 7 -5.15 20.13 12.83
C ALA A 7 -5.20 21.65 12.99
N ILE A 8 -6.36 22.22 13.30
CA ILE A 8 -6.51 23.68 13.55
C ILE A 8 -5.60 24.11 14.70
N LYS A 9 -5.67 23.43 15.86
CA LYS A 9 -4.85 23.77 17.03
C LYS A 9 -3.35 23.69 16.75
N ILE A 10 -2.92 22.67 15.98
CA ILE A 10 -1.51 22.50 15.62
C ILE A 10 -1.06 23.60 14.63
N LEU A 11 -1.86 23.89 13.61
CA LEU A 11 -1.53 24.96 12.65
C LEU A 11 -1.48 26.35 13.31
N GLU A 12 -2.39 26.62 14.22
CA GLU A 12 -2.39 27.86 15.04
C GLU A 12 -1.15 27.92 15.93
N MET A 13 -0.79 26.82 16.60
CA MET A 13 0.41 26.77 17.47
C MET A 13 1.70 27.09 16.68
N PHE A 14 1.80 26.64 15.43
CA PHE A 14 2.92 26.95 14.55
C PHE A 14 2.74 28.27 13.76
N GLU A 15 1.70 29.04 14.03
CA GLU A 15 1.42 30.30 13.37
C GLU A 15 1.34 30.16 11.84
N CYS A 16 0.70 29.07 11.35
CA CYS A 16 0.48 28.82 9.93
C CYS A 16 -0.77 29.56 9.45
N ASN A 17 -0.65 30.41 8.44
CA ASN A 17 -1.80 31.02 7.76
C ASN A 17 -2.45 30.02 6.80
N GLU A 18 -1.65 29.18 6.15
CA GLU A 18 -2.08 28.13 5.22
C GLU A 18 -1.40 26.79 5.57
N PRO A 19 -2.10 25.66 5.41
CA PRO A 19 -1.53 24.34 5.74
C PRO A 19 -0.22 24.01 5.01
N LYS A 20 -0.01 24.53 3.80
CA LYS A 20 1.23 24.31 3.03
C LYS A 20 2.47 24.93 3.67
N GLU A 21 2.30 25.89 4.59
CA GLU A 21 3.40 26.51 5.34
C GLU A 21 3.90 25.61 6.48
N PHE A 22 3.13 24.59 6.85
CA PHE A 22 3.37 23.79 8.04
C PHE A 22 4.81 23.24 8.14
N PRO A 23 5.40 22.59 7.12
CA PRO A 23 6.78 22.08 7.23
C PRO A 23 7.80 23.19 7.48
N ARG A 24 7.67 24.32 6.78
CA ARG A 24 8.56 25.48 6.94
C ARG A 24 8.45 26.08 8.34
N LYS A 25 7.22 26.25 8.84
CA LYS A 25 6.95 26.80 10.17
C LYS A 25 7.46 25.89 11.30
N VAL A 26 7.35 24.56 11.12
CA VAL A 26 7.96 23.60 12.06
C VAL A 26 9.48 23.74 12.07
N LYS A 27 10.13 23.89 10.91
CA LYS A 27 11.59 24.13 10.83
C LYS A 27 11.97 25.42 11.55
N GLU A 28 11.26 26.51 11.28
CA GLU A 28 11.48 27.82 11.95
C GLU A 28 11.34 27.70 13.48
N ALA A 29 10.32 26.98 13.97
CA ALA A 29 10.09 26.74 15.39
C ALA A 29 11.22 25.95 16.06
N LEU A 30 11.69 24.88 15.43
CA LEU A 30 12.76 24.03 15.96
C LEU A 30 14.11 24.75 16.10
N PHE A 31 14.43 25.65 15.18
CA PHE A 31 15.69 26.42 15.18
C PHE A 31 15.51 27.87 15.66
N SER A 32 14.40 28.17 16.31
CA SER A 32 14.16 29.48 16.98
C SER A 32 14.97 29.60 18.27
N ALA A 33 14.98 30.79 18.86
CA ALA A 33 15.57 31.02 20.19
C ALA A 33 14.83 30.27 21.33
N THR A 34 13.59 29.86 21.11
CA THR A 34 12.72 29.22 22.11
C THR A 34 11.99 28.01 21.59
N PRO A 35 12.69 26.94 21.12
CA PRO A 35 12.03 25.77 20.56
C PRO A 35 11.14 25.04 21.59
N SER A 36 11.49 25.12 22.87
CA SER A 36 10.70 24.55 23.97
C SER A 36 9.25 25.07 24.02
N LYS A 37 9.00 26.34 23.64
CA LYS A 37 7.65 26.90 23.54
C LYS A 37 6.73 26.03 22.67
N TYR A 38 7.23 25.61 21.52
CA TYR A 38 6.46 24.81 20.56
C TYR A 38 6.36 23.34 20.98
N LEU A 39 7.42 22.80 21.58
CA LEU A 39 7.43 21.42 22.11
C LEU A 39 6.46 21.29 23.29
N ASP A 40 6.47 22.24 24.23
CA ASP A 40 5.51 22.32 25.34
C ASP A 40 4.07 22.51 24.82
N GLY A 41 3.89 23.41 23.85
CA GLY A 41 2.61 23.64 23.19
C GLY A 41 2.03 22.38 22.58
N TYR A 42 2.87 21.60 21.89
CA TYR A 42 2.46 20.30 21.32
C TYR A 42 2.04 19.30 22.39
N VAL A 43 2.83 19.14 23.45
CA VAL A 43 2.51 18.22 24.55
C VAL A 43 1.20 18.60 25.25
N ASN A 44 0.89 19.90 25.35
CA ASN A 44 -0.38 20.37 25.91
C ASN A 44 -1.60 20.08 25.03
N ILE A 45 -1.40 19.94 23.70
CA ILE A 45 -2.46 19.61 22.74
C ILE A 45 -2.59 18.08 22.59
N CYS A 46 -1.49 17.36 22.71
CA CYS A 46 -1.34 15.96 22.37
C CYS A 46 -1.02 15.12 23.62
N ASP A 47 -2.01 14.39 24.12
CA ASP A 47 -1.87 13.58 25.35
C ASP A 47 -1.04 12.31 25.14
N ASP A 48 -1.01 11.78 23.89
CA ASP A 48 -0.37 10.52 23.56
C ASP A 48 0.81 10.73 22.60
N LEU A 49 2.01 10.62 23.14
CA LEU A 49 3.26 10.69 22.35
C LEU A 49 3.65 9.35 21.72
N SER A 50 2.92 8.27 21.98
CA SER A 50 3.20 6.96 21.36
C SER A 50 2.81 6.89 19.89
N VAL A 51 2.03 7.86 19.39
CA VAL A 51 1.51 7.91 18.03
C VAL A 51 2.03 9.15 17.29
N ASP A 52 2.35 9.00 16.01
CA ASP A 52 2.66 10.13 15.13
C ASP A 52 1.38 10.84 14.68
N HIS A 53 0.99 11.86 15.42
CA HIS A 53 -0.18 12.67 15.08
C HIS A 53 0.10 13.71 13.97
N LEU A 54 1.34 14.18 13.84
CA LEU A 54 1.72 15.16 12.81
C LEU A 54 1.71 14.56 11.41
N GLN A 55 1.97 13.25 11.30
CA GLN A 55 1.79 12.47 10.08
C GLN A 55 0.43 12.74 9.42
N ARG A 56 -0.66 12.65 10.20
CA ARG A 56 -2.01 12.80 9.69
C ARG A 56 -2.27 14.21 9.13
N ILE A 57 -1.72 15.23 9.79
CA ILE A 57 -1.82 16.62 9.30
C ILE A 57 -1.06 16.77 7.99
N TYR A 58 0.19 16.30 7.95
CA TYR A 58 1.02 16.40 6.76
C TYR A 58 0.41 15.62 5.59
N GLN A 59 0.00 14.38 5.81
CA GLN A 59 -0.63 13.53 4.81
C GLN A 59 -1.89 14.16 4.24
N PHE A 60 -2.64 14.85 5.08
CA PHE A 60 -3.92 15.43 4.73
C PHE A 60 -3.78 16.71 3.88
N TYR A 61 -2.76 17.53 4.12
CA TYR A 61 -2.61 18.84 3.51
C TYR A 61 -1.46 18.97 2.52
N ASN A 62 -0.37 18.22 2.68
CA ASN A 62 0.90 18.47 2.02
C ASN A 62 1.48 17.27 1.26
N ALA A 63 0.99 16.04 1.48
CA ALA A 63 1.61 14.86 0.87
C ALA A 63 1.51 14.88 -0.66
N ASP A 64 2.65 14.73 -1.33
CA ASP A 64 2.74 14.54 -2.78
C ASP A 64 2.67 13.05 -3.13
N ARG A 65 1.47 12.59 -3.46
CA ARG A 65 1.21 11.20 -3.81
C ARG A 65 1.51 10.86 -5.26
N ALA A 66 1.46 11.85 -6.15
CA ALA A 66 1.63 11.63 -7.58
C ALA A 66 3.09 11.35 -7.91
N GLU A 67 4.01 12.16 -7.39
CA GLU A 67 5.44 12.06 -7.69
C GLU A 67 6.21 11.23 -6.66
N LYS A 68 5.99 11.46 -5.37
CA LYS A 68 6.80 10.88 -4.28
C LYS A 68 6.23 9.57 -3.74
N LYS A 69 5.00 9.18 -4.11
CA LYS A 69 4.31 7.95 -3.66
C LYS A 69 4.31 7.79 -2.13
N GLN A 70 4.05 8.89 -1.42
CA GLN A 70 4.07 8.96 0.03
C GLN A 70 2.83 8.30 0.63
N ASP A 71 2.96 7.06 1.07
CA ASP A 71 1.95 6.30 1.80
C ASP A 71 2.42 6.08 3.24
N TYR A 72 1.84 6.80 4.19
CA TYR A 72 2.27 6.79 5.58
C TYR A 72 1.75 5.56 6.35
N THR A 73 2.60 5.05 7.24
CA THR A 73 2.35 3.81 7.97
C THR A 73 1.25 3.99 9.03
N PRO A 74 0.17 3.18 8.99
CA PRO A 74 -0.84 3.19 10.05
C PRO A 74 -0.27 2.76 11.41
N PRO A 75 -0.76 3.33 12.53
CA PRO A 75 -0.21 3.05 13.86
C PRO A 75 -0.18 1.57 14.23
N SER A 76 -1.24 0.80 13.93
CA SER A 76 -1.28 -0.64 14.24
C SER A 76 -0.25 -1.44 13.45
N LEU A 77 0.03 -1.05 12.21
CA LEU A 77 1.03 -1.68 11.37
C LEU A 77 2.45 -1.31 11.83
N ALA A 78 2.67 -0.06 12.21
CA ALA A 78 3.93 0.38 12.81
C ALA A 78 4.22 -0.37 14.12
N LYS A 79 3.20 -0.60 14.95
CA LYS A 79 3.30 -1.39 16.18
C LYS A 79 3.69 -2.84 15.89
N LEU A 80 3.07 -3.49 14.88
CA LEU A 80 3.43 -4.84 14.47
C LEU A 80 4.91 -4.92 14.04
N VAL A 81 5.37 -3.97 13.20
CA VAL A 81 6.78 -3.91 12.78
C VAL A 81 7.73 -3.72 13.97
N ALA A 82 7.36 -2.88 14.94
CA ALA A 82 8.16 -2.64 16.14
C ALA A 82 8.40 -3.93 16.94
N TYR A 83 7.36 -4.77 17.09
CA TYR A 83 7.50 -6.06 17.76
C TYR A 83 8.26 -7.10 16.91
N LEU A 84 7.95 -7.22 15.62
CA LEU A 84 8.66 -8.15 14.73
C LEU A 84 10.16 -7.85 14.60
N SER A 85 10.54 -6.59 14.76
CA SER A 85 11.94 -6.15 14.76
C SER A 85 12.62 -6.20 16.12
N TYR A 86 11.93 -6.69 17.17
CA TYR A 86 12.53 -6.78 18.49
C TYR A 86 13.66 -7.83 18.52
N SER A 87 14.76 -7.46 19.15
CA SER A 87 15.88 -8.34 19.42
C SER A 87 16.52 -7.96 20.77
N ALA A 88 16.76 -8.96 21.63
CA ALA A 88 17.38 -8.70 22.92
C ALA A 88 18.76 -8.07 22.74
N GLY A 89 19.04 -7.00 23.51
CA GLY A 89 20.33 -6.30 23.49
C GLY A 89 20.55 -5.35 22.32
N GLN A 90 19.56 -5.13 21.45
CA GLN A 90 19.63 -4.13 20.39
C GLN A 90 19.80 -2.72 20.98
N LYS A 91 20.58 -1.89 20.32
CA LYS A 91 20.86 -0.51 20.74
C LYS A 91 20.57 0.50 19.64
N VAL A 92 20.84 0.15 18.40
CA VAL A 92 20.73 1.03 17.25
C VAL A 92 19.72 0.48 16.24
N VAL A 93 18.75 1.28 15.88
CA VAL A 93 17.69 0.96 14.90
C VAL A 93 17.84 1.87 13.69
N TYR A 94 17.79 1.28 12.50
CA TYR A 94 17.87 1.99 11.23
C TYR A 94 16.47 2.05 10.58
N ASP A 95 15.98 3.25 10.33
CA ASP A 95 14.75 3.49 9.57
C ASP A 95 15.12 4.18 8.26
N CYS A 96 15.20 3.39 7.19
CA CYS A 96 15.76 3.87 5.94
C CYS A 96 14.80 4.70 5.07
N CYS A 97 13.53 4.77 5.42
CA CYS A 97 12.52 5.65 4.78
C CYS A 97 11.58 6.14 5.87
N ALA A 98 12.13 6.95 6.77
CA ALA A 98 11.52 7.25 8.06
C ALA A 98 10.21 8.05 7.94
N GLY A 99 10.02 8.80 6.84
CA GLY A 99 8.89 9.71 6.73
C GLY A 99 8.85 10.68 7.90
N SER A 100 7.69 10.82 8.52
CA SER A 100 7.52 11.61 9.74
C SER A 100 7.92 10.88 11.04
N GLY A 101 8.37 9.61 10.95
CA GLY A 101 8.87 8.83 12.07
C GLY A 101 7.87 7.83 12.67
N ALA A 102 6.83 7.43 11.95
CA ALA A 102 5.80 6.55 12.49
C ALA A 102 6.34 5.20 12.97
N LEU A 103 7.22 4.54 12.19
CA LEU A 103 7.88 3.29 12.59
C LEU A 103 8.87 3.52 13.74
N THR A 104 9.69 4.55 13.63
CA THR A 104 10.67 4.97 14.64
C THR A 104 10.01 5.21 16.00
N ILE A 105 8.89 5.95 16.04
CA ILE A 105 8.12 6.23 17.26
C ILE A 105 7.59 4.95 17.89
N GLN A 106 6.98 4.07 17.11
CA GLN A 106 6.45 2.81 17.65
C GLN A 106 7.56 1.89 18.15
N LYS A 107 8.75 1.93 17.51
CA LYS A 107 9.91 1.19 17.98
C LYS A 107 10.48 1.78 19.28
N TRP A 108 10.54 3.10 19.40
CA TRP A 108 10.91 3.80 20.64
C TRP A 108 9.95 3.47 21.80
N VAL A 109 8.67 3.31 21.55
CA VAL A 109 7.69 2.89 22.57
C VAL A 109 8.04 1.51 23.15
N THR A 110 8.65 0.61 22.37
CA THR A 110 9.07 -0.71 22.87
C THR A 110 10.32 -0.67 23.77
N ASP A 111 11.20 0.29 23.52
CA ASP A 111 12.40 0.57 24.34
C ASP A 111 12.86 2.01 24.09
N ASN A 112 12.74 2.84 25.10
CA ASN A 112 13.09 4.27 25.02
C ASN A 112 14.61 4.55 25.14
N ASN A 113 15.44 3.51 25.31
CA ASN A 113 16.89 3.64 25.34
C ASN A 113 17.55 3.43 23.98
N LEU A 114 16.75 3.11 22.95
CA LEU A 114 17.26 2.94 21.60
C LEU A 114 17.77 4.26 21.02
N THR A 115 18.82 4.15 20.21
CA THR A 115 19.30 5.19 19.32
C THR A 115 18.82 4.90 17.91
N PHE A 116 18.48 5.92 17.15
CA PHE A 116 17.92 5.75 15.81
C PHE A 116 18.82 6.40 14.75
N VAL A 117 18.93 5.73 13.60
CA VAL A 117 19.45 6.33 12.36
C VAL A 117 18.29 6.39 11.39
N CYS A 118 17.82 7.59 11.07
CA CYS A 118 16.66 7.82 10.23
C CYS A 118 17.10 8.47 8.91
N GLU A 119 16.77 7.87 7.78
CA GLU A 119 17.00 8.46 6.47
C GLU A 119 15.66 8.83 5.81
N GLU A 120 15.57 10.04 5.27
CA GLU A 120 14.41 10.56 4.55
C GLU A 120 14.89 11.45 3.41
N LEU A 121 14.22 11.39 2.27
CA LEU A 121 14.59 12.18 1.08
C LEU A 121 13.87 13.53 1.04
N ASP A 122 12.61 13.55 1.49
CA ASP A 122 11.75 14.72 1.34
C ASP A 122 12.12 15.83 2.32
N GLU A 123 12.62 16.94 1.78
CA GLU A 123 12.97 18.15 2.53
C GLU A 123 11.81 18.68 3.38
N GLN A 124 10.58 18.54 2.94
CA GLN A 124 9.41 19.01 3.66
C GLN A 124 9.04 18.10 4.84
N VAL A 125 9.42 16.84 4.80
CA VAL A 125 9.13 15.87 5.87
C VAL A 125 10.19 15.92 6.97
N ILE A 126 11.44 16.24 6.65
CA ILE A 126 12.53 16.34 7.63
C ILE A 126 12.19 17.18 8.87
N PRO A 127 11.63 18.40 8.77
CA PRO A 127 11.28 19.18 9.96
C PRO A 127 10.25 18.49 10.87
N ILE A 128 9.31 17.76 10.27
CA ILE A 128 8.27 17.04 11.00
C ILE A 128 8.89 15.84 11.73
N LEU A 129 9.79 15.10 11.07
CA LEU A 129 10.56 14.02 11.67
C LEU A 129 11.38 14.54 12.86
N LEU A 130 12.17 15.59 12.66
CA LEU A 130 12.98 16.20 13.73
C LEU A 130 12.12 16.64 14.93
N PHE A 131 10.96 17.25 14.68
CA PHE A 131 10.03 17.65 15.73
C PHE A 131 9.49 16.45 16.50
N ASN A 132 9.04 15.44 15.78
CA ASN A 132 8.52 14.21 16.35
C ASN A 132 9.54 13.47 17.24
N LEU A 133 10.79 13.42 16.82
CA LEU A 133 11.87 12.81 17.60
C LEU A 133 12.26 13.69 18.80
N SER A 134 12.37 15.01 18.61
CA SER A 134 12.76 15.95 19.66
C SER A 134 11.75 15.97 20.81
N VAL A 135 10.45 16.07 20.52
CA VAL A 135 9.40 16.14 21.55
C VAL A 135 9.32 14.86 22.41
N ARG A 136 9.83 13.74 21.91
CA ARG A 136 9.89 12.44 22.61
C ARG A 136 11.22 12.19 23.31
N ASN A 137 12.14 13.17 23.25
CA ASN A 137 13.50 13.03 23.80
C ASN A 137 14.26 11.81 23.25
N ILE A 138 14.15 11.58 21.93
CA ILE A 138 14.79 10.44 21.25
C ILE A 138 16.21 10.82 20.84
N GLU A 139 17.19 9.91 21.12
CA GLU A 139 18.55 9.98 20.58
C GLU A 139 18.53 9.50 19.15
N ALA A 140 18.97 10.32 18.19
CA ALA A 140 18.92 9.96 16.79
C ALA A 140 19.94 10.71 15.91
N ILE A 141 20.28 10.10 14.79
CA ILE A 141 20.91 10.75 13.63
C ILE A 141 19.86 10.77 12.52
N VAL A 142 19.56 11.93 11.97
CA VAL A 142 18.62 12.12 10.88
C VAL A 142 19.37 12.60 9.65
N LEU A 143 19.28 11.85 8.55
CA LEU A 143 19.90 12.20 7.28
C LEU A 143 18.83 12.53 6.25
N ARG A 144 18.91 13.71 5.66
CA ARG A 144 18.25 13.95 4.38
C ARG A 144 19.08 13.32 3.29
N LYS A 145 18.65 12.16 2.78
CA LYS A 145 19.47 11.31 1.91
C LYS A 145 18.64 10.58 0.86
N ASN A 146 19.19 10.48 -0.32
CA ASN A 146 18.67 9.59 -1.34
C ASN A 146 19.32 8.20 -1.18
N ILE A 147 18.57 7.24 -0.68
CA ILE A 147 19.05 5.87 -0.41
C ILE A 147 19.53 5.17 -1.69
N LEU A 148 18.88 5.40 -2.81
CA LEU A 148 19.22 4.73 -4.06
C LEU A 148 20.53 5.26 -4.66
N SER A 149 20.72 6.58 -4.70
CA SER A 149 21.94 7.22 -5.19
C SER A 149 23.05 7.35 -4.13
N GLN A 150 22.72 7.22 -2.84
CA GLN A 150 23.58 7.47 -1.68
C GLN A 150 24.00 8.94 -1.49
N GLU A 151 23.29 9.86 -2.12
CA GLU A 151 23.56 11.29 -2.00
C GLU A 151 22.99 11.83 -0.68
N ILE A 152 23.84 12.45 0.13
CA ILE A 152 23.50 13.05 1.42
C ILE A 152 23.42 14.57 1.24
N TYR A 153 22.32 15.18 1.68
CA TYR A 153 22.05 16.61 1.55
C TYR A 153 22.20 17.35 2.88
N GLU A 154 21.68 16.76 3.97
CA GLU A 154 21.69 17.36 5.29
C GLU A 154 21.83 16.26 6.35
N VAL A 155 22.48 16.58 7.47
CA VAL A 155 22.62 15.67 8.63
C VAL A 155 22.30 16.42 9.90
N TYR A 156 21.53 15.79 10.76
CA TYR A 156 21.16 16.31 12.07
C TYR A 156 21.42 15.25 13.14
N GLU A 157 21.99 15.67 14.25
CA GLU A 157 22.09 14.88 15.48
C GLU A 157 21.07 15.38 16.50
N LEU A 158 20.38 14.43 17.13
CA LEU A 158 19.46 14.69 18.23
C LEU A 158 20.01 14.01 19.47
N HIS A 159 20.41 14.81 20.45
CA HIS A 159 20.91 14.34 21.73
C HIS A 159 19.87 14.52 22.83
N LYS A 160 19.67 13.48 23.65
CA LYS A 160 18.75 13.55 24.80
C LYS A 160 19.04 14.77 25.68
N GLY A 161 18.04 15.58 25.96
CA GLY A 161 18.06 16.65 26.92
C GLY A 161 17.33 16.29 28.22
N GLU A 162 17.06 17.27 29.08
CA GLU A 162 16.28 17.05 30.31
C GLU A 162 14.85 16.62 30.00
N ARG A 163 14.22 17.23 28.97
CA ARG A 163 12.83 16.97 28.59
C ARG A 163 12.67 16.67 27.11
N TYR A 164 13.42 17.33 26.26
CA TYR A 164 13.38 17.24 24.82
C TYR A 164 14.76 17.06 24.24
N SER A 165 14.89 16.36 23.09
CA SER A 165 16.19 16.27 22.43
C SER A 165 16.61 17.60 21.86
N LYS A 166 17.91 17.88 21.99
CA LYS A 166 18.58 19.03 21.35
C LYS A 166 18.98 18.64 19.95
N ILE A 167 18.67 19.49 18.97
CA ILE A 167 18.96 19.26 17.56
C ILE A 167 20.16 20.09 17.15
N GLN A 168 21.11 19.43 16.49
CA GLN A 168 22.28 20.10 15.90
C GLN A 168 22.44 19.64 14.45
N GLN A 169 22.62 20.57 13.52
CA GLN A 169 23.03 20.25 12.17
C GLN A 169 24.53 20.05 12.12
N VAL A 170 25.01 18.95 11.55
CA VAL A 170 26.43 18.55 11.55
C VAL A 170 26.87 18.11 10.16
N LEU A 171 28.21 18.00 9.99
CA LEU A 171 28.78 17.28 8.86
C LEU A 171 28.80 15.79 9.22
N TYR A 172 28.28 14.96 8.29
CA TYR A 172 28.21 13.53 8.50
C TYR A 172 29.61 12.89 8.40
N GLU A 173 30.03 12.13 9.41
CA GLU A 173 31.33 11.48 9.42
C GLU A 173 31.23 9.96 9.21
N SER A 174 30.47 9.23 9.99
CA SER A 174 30.26 7.78 9.80
C SER A 174 29.05 7.28 10.60
N PRO A 175 28.18 6.44 10.03
CA PRO A 175 27.07 5.90 10.78
C PRO A 175 27.54 4.86 11.80
N VAL A 176 26.86 4.80 12.92
CA VAL A 176 26.93 3.66 13.83
C VAL A 176 26.25 2.46 13.14
N ALA A 177 26.88 1.28 13.16
CA ALA A 177 26.30 0.08 12.58
C ALA A 177 24.98 -0.26 13.29
N PRO A 178 23.86 -0.39 12.58
CA PRO A 178 22.58 -0.70 13.20
C PRO A 178 22.46 -2.20 13.50
N ASP A 179 21.73 -2.52 14.57
CA ASP A 179 21.41 -3.90 14.95
C ASP A 179 20.24 -4.45 14.12
N VAL A 180 19.29 -3.58 13.76
CA VAL A 180 18.10 -3.94 13.00
C VAL A 180 17.62 -2.77 12.14
N ALA A 181 17.11 -3.08 10.95
CA ALA A 181 16.43 -2.13 10.10
C ALA A 181 14.90 -2.31 10.13
N ILE A 182 14.19 -1.20 10.08
CA ILE A 182 12.75 -1.15 9.87
C ILE A 182 12.47 -0.20 8.70
N SER A 183 11.47 -0.49 7.86
CA SER A 183 11.13 0.45 6.79
C SER A 183 9.75 0.20 6.18
N ASN A 184 9.14 1.29 5.74
CA ASN A 184 8.05 1.33 4.79
C ASN A 184 8.47 2.20 3.59
N PRO A 185 9.27 1.65 2.64
CA PRO A 185 9.79 2.43 1.53
C PRO A 185 8.69 2.79 0.52
N PRO A 186 8.88 3.81 -0.32
CA PRO A 186 7.95 4.13 -1.39
C PRO A 186 7.82 2.96 -2.37
N PHE A 187 6.56 2.59 -2.72
CA PHE A 187 6.27 1.39 -3.48
C PHE A 187 6.52 1.56 -4.98
N SER A 188 7.13 0.54 -5.59
CA SER A 188 7.23 0.38 -7.04
C SER A 188 7.87 1.55 -7.79
N LEU A 189 8.86 2.19 -7.22
CA LEU A 189 9.68 3.18 -7.93
C LEU A 189 10.51 2.52 -9.03
N LYS A 190 10.81 3.28 -10.08
CA LYS A 190 11.71 2.86 -11.16
C LYS A 190 13.09 3.50 -10.95
N TYR A 191 14.10 2.68 -10.82
CA TYR A 191 15.48 3.15 -10.69
C TYR A 191 16.45 2.05 -11.10
N ALA A 192 17.39 2.37 -11.98
CA ALA A 192 18.46 1.45 -12.38
C ALA A 192 19.64 1.59 -11.42
N VAL A 193 19.89 0.56 -10.61
CA VAL A 193 21.05 0.53 -9.71
C VAL A 193 22.36 0.50 -10.50
N LYS A 194 23.41 1.10 -9.96
CA LYS A 194 24.74 1.07 -10.58
C LYS A 194 25.33 -0.35 -10.52
N LYS A 195 25.91 -0.82 -11.63
CA LYS A 195 26.45 -2.20 -11.75
C LYS A 195 27.55 -2.54 -10.73
N ASN A 196 28.29 -1.56 -10.28
CA ASN A 196 29.40 -1.71 -9.33
C ASN A 196 29.04 -1.28 -7.90
N ASP A 197 27.78 -1.07 -7.61
CA ASP A 197 27.33 -0.77 -6.25
C ASP A 197 27.39 -2.02 -5.39
N ILE A 198 28.23 -1.99 -4.36
CA ILE A 198 28.52 -3.14 -3.50
C ILE A 198 27.28 -3.72 -2.81
N ARG A 199 26.24 -2.92 -2.60
CA ARG A 199 24.96 -3.35 -2.00
C ARG A 199 24.22 -4.35 -2.87
N TYR A 200 24.46 -4.36 -4.18
CA TYR A 200 23.71 -5.10 -5.19
C TYR A 200 24.54 -6.09 -6.00
N LEU A 201 25.82 -6.33 -5.64
CA LEU A 201 26.72 -7.20 -6.40
C LEU A 201 26.21 -8.65 -6.51
N GLU A 202 25.64 -9.15 -5.41
CA GLU A 202 25.18 -10.54 -5.34
C GLU A 202 23.72 -10.72 -5.73
N ILE A 203 22.89 -9.70 -5.43
CA ILE A 203 21.47 -9.69 -5.72
C ILE A 203 21.14 -8.36 -6.40
N VAL A 204 20.81 -8.41 -7.69
CA VAL A 204 20.53 -7.21 -8.48
C VAL A 204 19.03 -6.98 -8.54
N PRO A 205 18.51 -5.89 -7.93
CA PRO A 205 17.10 -5.56 -8.04
C PRO A 205 16.76 -5.09 -9.46
N PRO A 206 15.53 -5.39 -9.96
CA PRO A 206 15.11 -4.98 -11.29
C PRO A 206 14.95 -3.45 -11.38
N ALA A 207 15.38 -2.85 -12.49
CA ALA A 207 15.25 -1.40 -12.72
C ALA A 207 13.78 -0.92 -12.80
N SER A 208 12.86 -1.82 -13.12
CA SER A 208 11.41 -1.54 -13.20
C SER A 208 10.75 -1.39 -11.83
N ASN A 209 11.41 -1.87 -10.76
CA ASN A 209 10.85 -1.90 -9.41
C ASN A 209 11.98 -1.97 -8.37
N THR A 210 12.07 -0.98 -7.49
CA THR A 210 13.16 -0.84 -6.53
C THR A 210 12.83 -1.39 -5.13
N ASN A 211 11.74 -2.11 -4.93
CA ASN A 211 11.37 -2.61 -3.61
C ASN A 211 12.54 -3.36 -2.94
N PHE A 212 13.16 -4.30 -3.65
CA PHE A 212 14.32 -5.03 -3.11
C PHE A 212 15.61 -4.19 -3.05
N ALA A 213 15.72 -3.06 -3.74
CA ALA A 213 16.89 -2.18 -3.58
C ALA A 213 16.95 -1.57 -2.18
N PHE A 214 15.80 -1.17 -1.62
CA PHE A 214 15.71 -0.70 -0.24
C PHE A 214 16.03 -1.80 0.77
N VAL A 215 15.51 -3.01 0.56
CA VAL A 215 15.82 -4.18 1.40
C VAL A 215 17.31 -4.48 1.40
N LEU A 216 17.94 -4.56 0.23
CA LEU A 216 19.36 -4.87 0.09
C LEU A 216 20.25 -3.77 0.65
N ASN A 217 19.83 -2.49 0.52
CA ASN A 217 20.51 -1.39 1.20
C ASN A 217 20.55 -1.61 2.73
N ALA A 218 19.40 -1.91 3.34
CA ALA A 218 19.36 -2.17 4.78
C ALA A 218 20.17 -3.40 5.17
N LEU A 219 20.06 -4.50 4.42
CA LEU A 219 20.85 -5.72 4.65
C LEU A 219 22.35 -5.55 4.38
N SER A 220 22.78 -4.51 3.68
CA SER A 220 24.21 -4.19 3.60
C SER A 220 24.78 -3.60 4.89
N LEU A 221 23.92 -3.04 5.74
CA LEU A 221 24.27 -2.36 6.98
C LEU A 221 24.04 -3.20 8.24
N CYS A 222 23.04 -4.10 8.22
CA CYS A 222 22.69 -4.92 9.38
C CYS A 222 22.27 -6.34 8.98
N ASP A 223 22.15 -7.22 9.98
CA ASP A 223 21.77 -8.62 9.75
C ASP A 223 20.27 -8.85 9.81
N LYS A 224 19.52 -7.98 10.47
CA LYS A 224 18.07 -8.10 10.67
C LYS A 224 17.35 -6.92 10.06
N ALA A 225 16.22 -7.20 9.37
CA ALA A 225 15.40 -6.16 8.79
C ALA A 225 13.92 -6.57 8.73
N VAL A 226 13.03 -5.59 8.88
CA VAL A 226 11.57 -5.77 8.74
C VAL A 226 11.04 -4.70 7.79
N PHE A 227 10.46 -5.14 6.68
CA PHE A 227 9.99 -4.27 5.62
C PHE A 227 8.51 -4.45 5.33
N ILE A 228 7.78 -3.34 5.20
CA ILE A 228 6.44 -3.31 4.63
C ILE A 228 6.58 -3.09 3.13
N LEU A 229 6.03 -4.00 2.33
CA LEU A 229 6.14 -3.97 0.87
C LEU A 229 4.78 -4.31 0.22
N PRO A 230 4.55 -3.92 -1.05
CA PRO A 230 3.35 -4.36 -1.76
C PRO A 230 3.39 -5.87 -2.01
N THR A 231 2.24 -6.56 -1.93
CA THR A 231 2.16 -8.03 -2.14
C THR A 231 2.69 -8.49 -3.49
N GLY A 232 2.76 -7.59 -4.48
CA GLY A 232 3.39 -7.87 -5.77
C GLY A 232 4.82 -8.39 -5.69
N VAL A 233 5.59 -8.04 -4.64
CA VAL A 233 6.96 -8.54 -4.43
C VAL A 233 7.01 -10.06 -4.26
N LEU A 234 5.91 -10.68 -3.83
CA LEU A 234 5.82 -12.13 -3.61
C LEU A 234 5.66 -12.91 -4.91
N THR A 235 5.08 -12.29 -5.94
CA THR A 235 4.62 -12.97 -7.17
C THR A 235 5.28 -12.46 -8.45
N SER A 236 5.80 -11.22 -8.46
CA SER A 236 6.36 -10.56 -9.65
C SER A 236 7.49 -11.40 -10.28
N LYS A 237 7.38 -11.65 -11.58
CA LYS A 237 8.42 -12.34 -12.35
C LYS A 237 9.74 -11.58 -12.40
N ASN A 238 9.68 -10.24 -12.43
CA ASN A 238 10.87 -9.39 -12.48
C ASN A 238 11.67 -9.44 -11.18
N GLU A 239 11.00 -9.71 -10.05
CA GLU A 239 11.61 -9.78 -8.72
C GLU A 239 11.93 -11.21 -8.27
N LYS A 240 11.63 -12.22 -9.11
CA LYS A 240 11.92 -13.65 -8.83
C LYS A 240 13.38 -13.86 -8.44
N GLY A 241 14.33 -13.29 -9.20
CA GLY A 241 15.76 -13.44 -8.91
C GLY A 241 16.18 -12.95 -7.52
N CYS A 242 15.55 -11.86 -7.03
CA CYS A 242 15.78 -11.38 -5.66
C CYS A 242 15.24 -12.37 -4.63
N ARG A 243 14.00 -12.85 -4.78
CA ARG A 243 13.41 -13.85 -3.87
C ARG A 243 14.22 -15.13 -3.82
N GLN A 244 14.59 -15.65 -4.99
CA GLN A 244 15.40 -16.85 -5.10
C GLN A 244 16.72 -16.69 -4.33
N LYS A 245 17.48 -15.64 -4.59
CA LYS A 245 18.77 -15.40 -3.95
C LYS A 245 18.65 -15.19 -2.44
N LEU A 246 17.63 -14.47 -1.99
CA LEU A 246 17.38 -14.26 -0.55
C LEU A 246 17.05 -15.58 0.18
N LEU A 247 16.30 -16.48 -0.48
CA LEU A 247 16.03 -17.82 0.05
C LEU A 247 17.28 -18.72 -0.02
N GLU A 248 18.03 -18.72 -1.12
CA GLU A 248 19.31 -19.46 -1.24
C GLU A 248 20.27 -19.13 -0.12
N LYS A 249 20.35 -17.85 0.27
CA LYS A 249 21.16 -17.37 1.38
C LYS A 249 20.56 -17.66 2.75
N GLY A 250 19.31 -18.08 2.82
CA GLY A 250 18.57 -18.27 4.06
C GLY A 250 18.23 -16.94 4.79
N TRP A 251 18.29 -15.80 4.12
CA TRP A 251 18.09 -14.50 4.75
C TRP A 251 16.63 -14.12 4.97
N LEU A 252 15.71 -14.61 4.14
CA LEU A 252 14.28 -14.36 4.33
C LEU A 252 13.73 -15.31 5.40
N LYS A 253 13.38 -14.77 6.56
CA LYS A 253 12.85 -15.53 7.70
C LYS A 253 11.34 -15.75 7.57
N THR A 254 10.58 -14.66 7.34
CA THR A 254 9.13 -14.72 7.38
C THR A 254 8.51 -13.80 6.33
N VAL A 255 7.41 -14.26 5.74
CA VAL A 255 6.50 -13.50 4.89
C VAL A 255 5.16 -13.43 5.58
N ILE A 256 4.60 -12.24 5.77
CA ILE A 256 3.28 -12.04 6.38
C ILE A 256 2.42 -11.25 5.39
N THR A 257 1.37 -11.84 4.84
CA THR A 257 0.39 -11.10 4.05
C THR A 257 -0.60 -10.39 4.95
N LEU A 258 -0.91 -9.14 4.64
CA LEU A 258 -1.73 -8.27 5.48
C LEU A 258 -3.13 -8.09 4.88
N PRO A 259 -4.11 -7.69 5.71
CA PRO A 259 -5.43 -7.31 5.24
C PRO A 259 -5.37 -6.17 4.22
N GLY A 260 -6.29 -6.16 3.27
CA GLY A 260 -6.47 -5.01 2.39
C GLY A 260 -6.94 -3.77 3.16
N ARG A 261 -6.89 -2.60 2.53
CA ARG A 261 -7.37 -1.33 3.11
C ARG A 261 -6.73 -0.94 4.45
N MET A 262 -5.46 -1.30 4.67
CA MET A 262 -4.71 -0.85 5.85
C MET A 262 -4.28 0.61 5.72
N PHE A 263 -3.91 1.04 4.52
CA PHE A 263 -3.44 2.39 4.21
C PHE A 263 -4.59 3.31 3.77
N GLU A 264 -4.52 4.58 4.17
CA GLU A 264 -5.56 5.57 3.85
C GLU A 264 -5.50 6.03 2.39
N SER A 265 -4.31 6.09 1.81
CA SER A 265 -4.00 6.70 0.52
C SER A 265 -3.98 5.70 -0.64
N THR A 266 -3.80 4.41 -0.37
CA THR A 266 -3.70 3.39 -1.42
C THR A 266 -4.62 2.20 -1.17
N SER A 267 -5.09 1.59 -2.25
CA SER A 267 -5.79 0.29 -2.21
C SER A 267 -4.84 -0.89 -2.38
N VAL A 268 -3.54 -0.64 -2.49
CA VAL A 268 -2.53 -1.69 -2.66
C VAL A 268 -2.50 -2.56 -1.41
N THR A 269 -2.61 -3.86 -1.60
CA THR A 269 -2.40 -4.84 -0.53
C THR A 269 -0.91 -4.96 -0.23
N THR A 270 -0.59 -5.10 1.05
CA THR A 270 0.79 -5.12 1.52
C THR A 270 1.12 -6.42 2.24
N CYS A 271 2.40 -6.68 2.36
CA CYS A 271 2.96 -7.75 3.15
C CYS A 271 4.13 -7.23 4.00
N ILE A 272 4.48 -7.96 5.04
CA ILE A 272 5.72 -7.73 5.79
C ILE A 272 6.69 -8.84 5.42
N LEU A 273 7.93 -8.46 5.13
CA LEU A 273 9.06 -9.37 4.97
C LEU A 273 10.00 -9.17 6.16
N VAL A 274 10.30 -10.27 6.86
CA VAL A 274 11.25 -10.32 7.97
C VAL A 274 12.51 -11.02 7.49
N PHE A 275 13.65 -10.35 7.64
CA PHE A 275 14.97 -10.85 7.24
C PHE A 275 15.85 -11.07 8.48
N ASP A 276 16.61 -12.15 8.45
CA ASP A 276 17.64 -12.47 9.45
C ASP A 276 18.78 -13.24 8.76
N LYS A 277 19.95 -12.61 8.58
CA LYS A 277 21.13 -13.24 7.97
C LYS A 277 21.78 -14.30 8.86
N GLN A 278 21.45 -14.30 10.14
CA GLN A 278 21.98 -15.32 11.08
C GLN A 278 21.14 -16.60 11.05
N LYS A 279 20.00 -16.58 10.36
CA LYS A 279 19.17 -17.78 10.16
C LYS A 279 19.93 -18.83 9.34
N ARG A 280 19.93 -20.08 9.81
CA ARG A 280 20.68 -21.19 9.18
C ARG A 280 19.85 -21.96 8.15
N SER A 281 18.53 -22.04 8.33
CA SER A 281 17.64 -22.73 7.39
C SER A 281 17.34 -21.85 6.17
N LYS A 282 17.14 -22.48 5.01
CA LYS A 282 16.63 -21.81 3.80
C LYS A 282 15.10 -21.74 3.74
N ASP A 283 14.42 -22.46 4.64
CA ASP A 283 12.96 -22.49 4.69
C ASP A 283 12.41 -21.12 5.11
N VAL A 284 11.20 -20.82 4.69
CA VAL A 284 10.56 -19.55 5.01
C VAL A 284 9.20 -19.79 5.68
N MET A 285 8.95 -19.06 6.77
CA MET A 285 7.63 -19.05 7.38
C MET A 285 6.72 -18.11 6.58
N ILE A 286 5.59 -18.63 6.08
CA ILE A 286 4.58 -17.86 5.37
C ILE A 286 3.33 -17.78 6.23
N VAL A 287 2.94 -16.57 6.63
CA VAL A 287 1.76 -16.28 7.45
C VAL A 287 0.73 -15.56 6.60
N ASP A 288 -0.46 -16.12 6.50
CA ASP A 288 -1.61 -15.47 5.88
C ASP A 288 -2.48 -14.75 6.93
N ALA A 289 -2.15 -13.49 7.18
CA ALA A 289 -2.94 -12.63 8.06
C ALA A 289 -3.98 -11.77 7.30
N SER A 290 -4.26 -12.08 6.01
CA SER A 290 -5.16 -11.28 5.18
C SER A 290 -6.59 -11.12 5.74
N ASN A 291 -7.02 -12.06 6.58
CA ASN A 291 -8.33 -12.04 7.24
C ASN A 291 -8.27 -11.62 8.72
N ILE A 292 -7.08 -11.28 9.23
CA ILE A 292 -6.89 -10.88 10.64
C ILE A 292 -6.95 -9.35 10.72
N SER A 293 -8.13 -8.79 10.94
CA SER A 293 -8.28 -7.34 11.10
C SER A 293 -9.55 -6.96 11.85
N THR A 294 -9.58 -5.72 12.29
CA THR A 294 -10.77 -5.05 12.83
C THR A 294 -11.10 -3.87 11.93
N PRO A 295 -12.34 -3.78 11.39
CA PRO A 295 -12.74 -2.62 10.61
C PRO A 295 -12.83 -1.38 11.49
N ILE A 296 -12.32 -0.27 11.00
CA ILE A 296 -12.38 1.04 11.65
C ILE A 296 -12.90 2.09 10.68
N ILE A 297 -13.64 3.05 11.18
CA ILE A 297 -14.13 4.18 10.38
C ILE A 297 -13.23 5.38 10.64
N ARG A 298 -12.68 5.95 9.57
CA ARG A 298 -11.88 7.18 9.63
C ARG A 298 -12.44 8.24 8.70
N GLU A 299 -12.25 9.49 9.10
CA GLU A 299 -12.55 10.62 8.25
C GLU A 299 -11.49 10.81 7.18
N GLN A 300 -11.95 11.02 5.95
CA GLN A 300 -11.13 11.31 4.79
C GLN A 300 -11.58 12.63 4.17
N ARG A 301 -10.65 13.35 3.54
CA ARG A 301 -10.97 14.46 2.66
C ARG A 301 -11.16 13.97 1.23
N GLY A 302 -12.09 14.59 0.50
CA GLY A 302 -12.23 14.37 -0.93
C GLY A 302 -10.97 14.86 -1.66
N GLU A 303 -10.42 14.02 -2.55
CA GLU A 303 -9.37 14.42 -3.48
C GLU A 303 -10.02 15.17 -4.65
N GLY A 304 -9.53 16.36 -5.00
CA GLY A 304 -9.95 17.12 -6.18
C GLY A 304 -10.17 18.60 -5.95
N ASP A 305 -10.20 19.35 -7.06
CA ASP A 305 -10.28 20.81 -7.11
C ASP A 305 -11.37 21.42 -6.24
N ALA A 306 -11.23 22.68 -5.93
CA ALA A 306 -11.94 23.59 -5.01
C ALA A 306 -13.33 23.20 -4.47
N SER A 307 -14.15 22.47 -5.24
CA SER A 307 -15.51 22.08 -4.81
C SER A 307 -15.55 20.91 -3.82
N HIS A 308 -14.51 20.08 -3.77
CA HIS A 308 -14.43 18.90 -2.88
C HIS A 308 -13.47 19.08 -1.71
N PHE A 309 -12.70 20.13 -1.68
CA PHE A 309 -11.67 20.41 -0.67
C PHE A 309 -12.21 20.49 0.76
N TYR A 310 -13.50 20.75 0.93
CA TYR A 310 -14.14 20.86 2.24
C TYR A 310 -15.07 19.69 2.60
N ARG A 311 -15.20 18.67 1.76
CA ARG A 311 -16.03 17.51 2.06
C ARG A 311 -15.24 16.48 2.83
N VAL A 312 -15.55 16.33 4.09
CA VAL A 312 -15.13 15.20 4.92
C VAL A 312 -16.14 14.06 4.69
N TYR A 313 -15.64 12.87 4.38
CA TYR A 313 -16.44 11.66 4.30
C TYR A 313 -15.84 10.55 5.16
N LYS A 314 -16.68 9.67 5.68
CA LYS A 314 -16.26 8.53 6.47
C LYS A 314 -15.94 7.36 5.54
N LYS A 315 -14.78 6.75 5.71
CA LYS A 315 -14.34 5.58 4.95
C LYS A 315 -13.89 4.48 5.91
N GLU A 316 -14.25 3.25 5.56
CA GLU A 316 -13.85 2.07 6.31
C GLU A 316 -12.43 1.63 5.91
N PHE A 317 -11.62 1.35 6.93
CA PHE A 317 -10.27 0.81 6.84
C PHE A 317 -10.15 -0.39 7.75
N ASN A 318 -9.08 -1.16 7.57
CA ASN A 318 -8.69 -2.22 8.47
C ASN A 318 -7.58 -1.76 9.40
N ALA A 319 -7.65 -2.18 10.66
CA ALA A 319 -6.60 -2.00 11.64
C ALA A 319 -6.36 -3.33 12.38
N LEU A 320 -5.24 -3.43 13.07
CA LEU A 320 -4.93 -4.57 13.94
C LEU A 320 -5.13 -4.14 15.39
N SER A 321 -5.88 -4.92 16.16
CA SER A 321 -5.91 -4.81 17.62
C SER A 321 -4.64 -5.41 18.23
N ASP A 322 -4.38 -5.11 19.52
CA ASP A 322 -3.22 -5.66 20.22
C ASP A 322 -3.25 -7.20 20.30
N VAL A 323 -4.44 -7.78 20.44
CA VAL A 323 -4.63 -9.24 20.42
C VAL A 323 -4.28 -9.82 19.05
N GLN A 324 -4.70 -9.16 17.96
CA GLN A 324 -4.39 -9.59 16.61
C GLN A 324 -2.90 -9.44 16.29
N ILE A 325 -2.25 -8.39 16.77
CA ILE A 325 -0.80 -8.21 16.66
C ILE A 325 -0.07 -9.35 17.38
N ALA A 326 -0.44 -9.66 18.61
CA ALA A 326 0.14 -10.76 19.37
C ALA A 326 -0.06 -12.12 18.66
N SER A 327 -1.25 -12.37 18.14
CA SER A 327 -1.55 -13.58 17.36
C SER A 327 -0.68 -13.69 16.10
N ILE A 328 -0.52 -12.60 15.35
CA ILE A 328 0.33 -12.60 14.15
C ILE A 328 1.79 -12.91 14.53
N ILE A 329 2.29 -12.34 15.62
CA ILE A 329 3.65 -12.61 16.11
C ILE A 329 3.81 -14.09 16.47
N GLU A 330 2.86 -14.68 17.20
CA GLU A 330 2.88 -16.12 17.52
C GLU A 330 2.91 -16.99 16.26
N LEU A 331 2.13 -16.63 15.24
CA LEU A 331 2.09 -17.31 13.95
C LEU A 331 3.42 -17.23 13.15
N THR A 332 4.31 -16.30 13.47
CA THR A 332 5.66 -16.26 12.87
C THR A 332 6.62 -17.30 13.41
N GLU A 333 6.32 -17.87 14.58
CA GLU A 333 7.18 -18.84 15.28
C GLU A 333 6.57 -20.25 15.32
N LYS A 334 5.29 -20.40 14.93
CA LYS A 334 4.55 -21.66 15.02
C LYS A 334 3.69 -21.90 13.80
N GLU A 335 3.74 -23.11 13.25
CA GLU A 335 2.81 -23.51 12.21
C GLU A 335 1.37 -23.59 12.71
N SER A 336 0.45 -23.17 11.88
CA SER A 336 -0.99 -23.24 12.12
C SER A 336 -1.67 -23.56 10.80
N HIS A 337 -2.51 -24.58 10.78
CA HIS A 337 -3.14 -25.10 9.59
C HIS A 337 -3.72 -23.99 8.69
N ASN A 338 -3.29 -23.95 7.44
CA ASN A 338 -3.70 -22.99 6.42
C ASN A 338 -3.54 -21.49 6.76
N VAL A 339 -2.93 -21.16 7.90
CA VAL A 339 -2.69 -19.76 8.33
C VAL A 339 -1.20 -19.46 8.39
N SER A 340 -0.41 -20.36 8.96
CA SER A 340 1.05 -20.22 9.10
C SER A 340 1.74 -21.53 8.68
N MET A 341 2.57 -21.47 7.65
CA MET A 341 3.18 -22.63 7.01
C MET A 341 4.69 -22.43 6.89
N LEU A 342 5.46 -23.41 7.40
CA LEU A 342 6.89 -23.45 7.13
C LEU A 342 7.13 -24.08 5.74
N VAL A 343 7.57 -23.26 4.80
CA VAL A 343 7.76 -23.65 3.41
C VAL A 343 9.23 -23.99 3.16
N PRO A 344 9.56 -25.26 2.85
CA PRO A 344 10.90 -25.66 2.47
C PRO A 344 11.37 -24.96 1.19
N TYR A 345 12.68 -24.72 1.09
CA TYR A 345 13.28 -24.09 -0.09
C TYR A 345 12.91 -24.81 -1.40
N GLU A 346 12.93 -26.15 -1.39
CA GLU A 346 12.61 -26.99 -2.54
C GLU A 346 11.16 -26.77 -2.99
N LYS A 347 10.23 -26.72 -2.05
CA LYS A 347 8.81 -26.44 -2.34
C LYS A 347 8.61 -25.02 -2.89
N ALA A 348 9.36 -24.03 -2.40
CA ALA A 348 9.34 -22.69 -2.97
C ALA A 348 9.89 -22.67 -4.41
N ALA A 349 10.94 -23.48 -4.69
CA ALA A 349 11.52 -23.62 -6.02
C ALA A 349 10.55 -24.28 -7.02
N GLU A 350 9.78 -25.30 -6.61
CA GLU A 350 8.72 -25.93 -7.41
C GLU A 350 7.66 -24.92 -7.86
N HIS A 351 7.38 -23.92 -7.03
CA HIS A 351 6.45 -22.83 -7.33
C HIS A 351 7.13 -21.58 -7.90
N ASP A 352 8.30 -21.73 -8.51
CA ASP A 352 9.04 -20.64 -9.17
C ASP A 352 9.36 -19.47 -8.23
N PHE A 353 9.60 -19.77 -6.96
CA PHE A 353 9.81 -18.82 -5.87
C PHE A 353 8.67 -17.79 -5.70
N ASN A 354 7.46 -18.16 -6.06
CA ASN A 354 6.26 -17.43 -5.76
C ASN A 354 5.88 -17.71 -4.29
N LEU A 355 5.87 -16.66 -3.45
CA LEU A 355 5.66 -16.77 -2.01
C LEU A 355 4.23 -16.36 -1.58
N SER A 356 3.27 -16.45 -2.50
CA SER A 356 1.86 -16.24 -2.18
C SER A 356 1.33 -17.36 -1.28
N PRO A 357 0.70 -17.05 -0.13
CA PRO A 357 0.22 -18.10 0.81
C PRO A 357 -0.70 -19.14 0.19
N GLY A 358 -1.55 -18.71 -0.75
CA GLY A 358 -2.52 -19.60 -1.41
C GLY A 358 -1.92 -20.81 -2.12
N LEU A 359 -0.62 -20.77 -2.48
CA LEU A 359 0.08 -21.89 -3.12
C LEU A 359 0.51 -22.99 -2.14
N TYR A 360 0.53 -22.66 -0.85
CA TYR A 360 1.08 -23.53 0.21
C TYR A 360 0.01 -24.05 1.17
N LYS A 361 -1.22 -23.53 1.05
CA LYS A 361 -2.35 -24.03 1.82
C LYS A 361 -2.73 -25.44 1.39
N GLU A 362 -3.09 -26.24 2.38
CA GLU A 362 -3.72 -27.54 2.10
C GLU A 362 -5.14 -27.31 1.61
N LEU A 363 -5.52 -28.06 0.62
CA LEU A 363 -6.89 -28.04 0.12
C LEU A 363 -7.77 -28.78 1.13
N GLU A 364 -8.64 -28.03 1.81
CA GLU A 364 -9.64 -28.63 2.68
C GLU A 364 -10.81 -29.11 1.83
N PHE A 365 -10.99 -30.43 1.78
CA PHE A 365 -12.19 -31.02 1.23
C PHE A 365 -13.17 -31.26 2.37
N ASN A 366 -14.21 -30.47 2.40
CA ASN A 366 -15.31 -30.71 3.31
C ASN A 366 -16.26 -31.71 2.64
N GLU A 367 -15.99 -33.01 2.79
CA GLU A 367 -16.79 -34.09 2.23
C GLU A 367 -18.29 -34.01 2.60
N ASN A 368 -18.63 -33.20 3.62
CA ASN A 368 -19.97 -33.01 4.11
C ASN A 368 -20.70 -31.80 3.51
N ILE A 369 -20.07 -30.99 2.65
CA ILE A 369 -20.76 -29.91 1.96
C ILE A 369 -21.48 -30.51 0.74
N ILE A 370 -22.80 -30.57 0.81
CA ILE A 370 -23.62 -30.89 -0.34
C ILE A 370 -23.56 -29.69 -1.29
N HIS A 371 -22.70 -29.78 -2.30
CA HIS A 371 -22.64 -28.77 -3.35
C HIS A 371 -23.87 -28.90 -4.27
N ARG A 372 -24.31 -27.75 -4.81
CA ARG A 372 -25.30 -27.74 -5.89
C ARG A 372 -24.73 -28.45 -7.13
N GLY A 373 -25.62 -28.94 -7.98
CA GLY A 373 -25.19 -29.58 -9.24
C GLY A 373 -24.44 -28.59 -10.14
N TYR A 374 -23.39 -29.05 -10.80
CA TYR A 374 -22.54 -28.23 -11.68
C TYR A 374 -23.35 -27.44 -12.71
N ASN A 375 -24.33 -28.11 -13.36
CA ASN A 375 -25.19 -27.49 -14.37
C ASN A 375 -25.99 -26.32 -13.79
N GLU A 376 -26.51 -26.46 -12.56
CA GLU A 376 -27.24 -25.41 -11.88
C GLU A 376 -26.38 -24.16 -11.61
N ILE A 377 -25.13 -24.40 -11.15
CA ILE A 377 -24.17 -23.31 -10.91
C ILE A 377 -23.79 -22.63 -12.23
N VAL A 378 -23.55 -23.42 -13.28
CA VAL A 378 -23.21 -22.91 -14.63
C VAL A 378 -24.39 -22.13 -15.22
N GLU A 379 -25.64 -22.57 -15.02
CA GLU A 379 -26.83 -21.80 -15.45
C GLU A 379 -26.92 -20.45 -14.74
N ASP A 380 -26.64 -20.39 -13.44
CA ASP A 380 -26.58 -19.15 -12.69
C ASP A 380 -25.46 -18.21 -13.18
N ILE A 381 -24.28 -18.74 -13.44
CA ILE A 381 -23.15 -17.99 -14.05
C ILE A 381 -23.60 -17.40 -15.39
N ASN A 382 -24.19 -18.20 -16.24
CA ASN A 382 -24.68 -17.78 -17.56
C ASN A 382 -25.79 -16.73 -17.45
N ARG A 383 -26.65 -16.82 -16.44
CA ARG A 383 -27.67 -15.80 -16.15
C ARG A 383 -27.02 -14.47 -15.79
N VAL A 384 -26.08 -14.46 -14.85
CA VAL A 384 -25.35 -13.26 -14.42
C VAL A 384 -24.59 -12.61 -15.58
N ILE A 385 -23.93 -13.44 -16.41
CA ILE A 385 -23.25 -12.96 -17.62
C ILE A 385 -24.24 -12.33 -18.61
N ARG A 386 -25.40 -12.95 -18.83
CA ARG A 386 -26.45 -12.39 -19.72
C ARG A 386 -26.97 -11.06 -19.20
N GLU A 387 -27.32 -10.97 -17.91
CA GLU A 387 -27.78 -9.74 -17.28
C GLU A 387 -26.75 -8.60 -17.44
N ARG A 388 -25.48 -8.90 -17.12
CA ARG A 388 -24.40 -7.94 -17.30
C ARG A 388 -24.25 -7.47 -18.74
N ASN A 389 -24.36 -8.38 -19.71
CA ASN A 389 -24.25 -8.06 -21.12
C ASN A 389 -25.45 -7.24 -21.61
N VAL A 390 -26.66 -7.54 -21.15
CA VAL A 390 -27.87 -6.75 -21.47
C VAL A 390 -27.71 -5.31 -20.97
N ILE A 391 -27.23 -5.12 -19.73
CA ILE A 391 -26.99 -3.78 -19.17
C ILE A 391 -25.94 -3.04 -20.00
N LYS A 392 -24.81 -3.68 -20.32
CA LYS A 392 -23.76 -3.09 -21.14
C LYS A 392 -24.26 -2.72 -22.54
N LEU A 393 -25.01 -3.59 -23.19
CA LEU A 393 -25.58 -3.34 -24.51
C LEU A 393 -26.62 -2.21 -24.48
N THR A 394 -27.45 -2.15 -23.44
CA THR A 394 -28.45 -1.09 -23.27
C THR A 394 -27.77 0.26 -23.10
N VAL A 395 -26.77 0.37 -22.25
CA VAL A 395 -26.01 1.59 -22.06
C VAL A 395 -25.28 2.00 -23.35
N ASN A 396 -24.66 1.05 -24.04
CA ASN A 396 -24.00 1.32 -25.33
C ASN A 396 -25.00 1.79 -26.41
N LYS A 397 -26.21 1.23 -26.44
CA LYS A 397 -27.28 1.63 -27.36
C LYS A 397 -27.77 3.05 -27.06
N VAL A 398 -27.98 3.39 -25.78
CA VAL A 398 -28.34 4.74 -25.36
C VAL A 398 -27.29 5.74 -25.79
N TRP A 399 -26.01 5.44 -25.55
CA TRP A 399 -24.89 6.27 -25.98
C TRP A 399 -24.80 6.44 -27.49
N ALA A 400 -24.89 5.33 -28.23
CA ALA A 400 -24.85 5.36 -29.69
C ALA A 400 -25.96 6.23 -30.26
N ASN A 401 -27.19 6.14 -29.71
CA ASN A 401 -28.31 6.97 -30.14
C ASN A 401 -28.11 8.46 -29.77
N THR A 402 -27.69 8.75 -28.54
CA THR A 402 -27.48 10.13 -28.08
C THR A 402 -26.34 10.85 -28.84
N LEU A 403 -25.31 10.10 -29.27
CA LEU A 403 -24.17 10.62 -30.04
C LEU A 403 -24.40 10.51 -31.56
N ASN A 404 -25.59 10.13 -32.05
CA ASN A 404 -25.88 9.85 -33.46
C ASN A 404 -24.96 8.79 -34.11
N LEU A 405 -24.50 7.82 -33.30
CA LEU A 405 -23.62 6.72 -33.77
C LEU A 405 -24.41 5.50 -34.24
N THR A 406 -25.76 5.60 -34.38
CA THR A 406 -26.65 4.48 -34.69
C THR A 406 -26.33 3.83 -36.05
N GLU A 407 -25.88 4.62 -37.01
CA GLU A 407 -25.44 4.12 -38.32
C GLU A 407 -24.14 3.34 -38.22
N ILE A 408 -23.23 3.79 -37.32
CA ILE A 408 -21.93 3.13 -37.07
C ILE A 408 -22.14 1.82 -36.32
N ALA A 409 -23.05 1.79 -35.34
CA ALA A 409 -23.40 0.59 -34.57
C ALA A 409 -24.07 -0.50 -35.43
N LYS A 410 -24.77 -0.13 -36.51
CA LYS A 410 -25.37 -1.06 -37.47
C LYS A 410 -24.37 -1.66 -38.47
N MET A 411 -23.21 -1.04 -38.64
CA MET A 411 -22.18 -1.57 -39.51
C MET A 411 -21.46 -2.73 -38.80
N ASN A 412 -21.69 -3.94 -39.27
CA ASN A 412 -20.95 -5.16 -38.87
C ASN A 412 -19.46 -5.09 -39.33
N LYS A 413 -18.77 -4.00 -39.08
CA LYS A 413 -17.35 -3.83 -39.38
C LYS A 413 -16.49 -4.08 -38.16
N GLU A 414 -15.25 -4.44 -38.42
CA GLU A 414 -14.24 -4.74 -37.40
C GLU A 414 -14.31 -3.77 -36.22
N SER A 415 -14.30 -4.31 -35.02
CA SER A 415 -14.45 -3.57 -33.76
C SER A 415 -13.55 -2.33 -33.63
N ASN A 416 -12.36 -2.37 -34.24
CA ASN A 416 -11.39 -1.27 -34.27
C ASN A 416 -11.89 -0.03 -35.03
N GLU A 417 -12.63 -0.21 -36.12
CA GLU A 417 -13.15 0.92 -36.88
C GLU A 417 -14.30 1.61 -36.14
N ILE A 418 -15.17 0.81 -35.48
CA ILE A 418 -16.25 1.34 -34.64
C ILE A 418 -15.67 2.16 -33.49
N VAL A 419 -14.67 1.63 -32.78
CA VAL A 419 -13.95 2.30 -31.71
C VAL A 419 -13.33 3.62 -32.18
N ARG A 420 -12.68 3.60 -33.34
CA ARG A 420 -12.08 4.82 -33.94
C ARG A 420 -13.11 5.89 -34.28
N GLN A 421 -14.25 5.51 -34.82
CA GLN A 421 -15.34 6.43 -35.19
C GLN A 421 -16.02 7.02 -33.92
N ILE A 422 -16.24 6.20 -32.88
CA ILE A 422 -16.75 6.65 -31.60
C ILE A 422 -15.80 7.64 -30.95
N ASN A 423 -14.50 7.35 -30.90
CA ASN A 423 -13.49 8.26 -30.38
C ASN A 423 -13.44 9.59 -31.13
N LYS A 424 -13.58 9.54 -32.46
CA LYS A 424 -13.63 10.75 -33.30
C LYS A 424 -14.87 11.60 -32.97
N ALA A 425 -16.05 10.98 -32.81
CA ALA A 425 -17.27 11.68 -32.47
C ALA A 425 -17.20 12.28 -31.04
N LEU A 426 -16.70 11.54 -30.08
CA LEU A 426 -16.49 12.03 -28.70
C LEU A 426 -15.54 13.23 -28.66
N LYS A 427 -14.44 13.17 -29.43
CA LYS A 427 -13.48 14.28 -29.55
C LYS A 427 -14.12 15.52 -30.17
N GLN A 428 -14.98 15.34 -31.19
CA GLN A 428 -15.71 16.46 -31.82
C GLN A 428 -16.69 17.13 -30.85
N LEU A 429 -17.24 16.38 -29.90
CA LEU A 429 -18.11 16.89 -28.83
C LEU A 429 -17.33 17.49 -27.65
N GLY A 430 -15.99 17.49 -27.70
CA GLY A 430 -15.13 17.99 -26.62
C GLY A 430 -15.14 17.10 -25.37
N LEU A 431 -15.57 15.83 -25.50
CA LEU A 431 -15.59 14.87 -24.41
C LEU A 431 -14.26 14.10 -24.37
N LYS A 432 -13.64 14.04 -23.19
CA LYS A 432 -12.50 13.15 -22.94
C LYS A 432 -13.05 11.81 -22.46
N CYS A 433 -13.13 10.83 -23.34
CA CYS A 433 -13.52 9.46 -23.00
C CYS A 433 -12.47 8.49 -23.55
N GLU A 434 -12.06 7.52 -22.75
CA GLU A 434 -11.22 6.41 -23.22
C GLU A 434 -12.07 5.18 -23.49
N ILE A 435 -11.89 4.57 -24.65
CA ILE A 435 -12.49 3.29 -25.02
C ILE A 435 -11.47 2.22 -24.74
N LEU A 436 -11.70 1.44 -23.68
CA LEU A 436 -10.68 0.56 -23.11
C LEU A 436 -10.56 -0.81 -23.76
N ASN A 437 -11.53 -1.28 -24.56
CA ASN A 437 -11.38 -2.52 -25.33
C ASN A 437 -12.38 -2.65 -26.50
N ASN A 438 -12.07 -3.57 -27.42
CA ASN A 438 -12.78 -3.75 -28.70
C ASN A 438 -14.21 -4.30 -28.60
N LYS A 439 -14.68 -4.71 -27.43
CA LYS A 439 -16.01 -5.33 -27.28
C LYS A 439 -17.02 -4.43 -26.56
N TYR A 440 -16.54 -3.42 -25.80
CA TYR A 440 -17.40 -2.59 -24.94
C TYR A 440 -16.90 -1.15 -24.90
N ILE A 441 -17.79 -0.20 -24.96
CA ILE A 441 -17.51 1.19 -24.64
C ILE A 441 -17.47 1.32 -23.12
N ASN A 442 -16.27 1.40 -22.54
CA ASN A 442 -16.09 1.84 -21.16
C ASN A 442 -15.81 3.33 -21.18
N ILE A 443 -16.77 4.13 -20.76
CA ILE A 443 -16.58 5.56 -20.61
C ILE A 443 -16.03 5.79 -19.22
N SER A 444 -14.70 6.01 -19.12
CA SER A 444 -14.09 6.55 -17.92
C SER A 444 -14.14 8.07 -18.02
N THR A 445 -14.88 8.71 -17.14
CA THR A 445 -14.85 10.15 -17.00
C THR A 445 -13.65 10.51 -16.16
N ASP A 446 -12.57 11.03 -16.76
CA ASP A 446 -11.65 11.85 -16.04
C ASP A 446 -12.31 13.16 -15.63
N LYS A 447 -11.93 13.70 -14.50
CA LYS A 447 -12.63 14.64 -13.62
C LYS A 447 -13.02 16.01 -14.19
N GLU A 448 -12.87 16.28 -15.51
CA GLU A 448 -13.23 17.55 -16.12
C GLU A 448 -14.14 17.38 -17.32
N LEU A 449 -15.44 17.30 -17.08
CA LEU A 449 -16.47 17.59 -18.08
C LEU A 449 -16.80 19.08 -18.01
N ARG A 450 -16.07 19.91 -18.74
CA ARG A 450 -16.51 21.28 -19.04
C ARG A 450 -17.40 21.22 -20.27
N ILE A 451 -18.66 21.59 -20.08
CA ILE A 451 -19.71 21.51 -21.10
C ILE A 451 -20.06 22.95 -21.50
N GLU A 452 -19.92 23.26 -22.80
CA GLU A 452 -20.10 24.62 -23.31
C GLU A 452 -21.39 24.87 -24.10
N ASN A 453 -22.28 23.85 -24.31
CA ASN A 453 -23.58 24.04 -24.96
C ASN A 453 -24.68 23.07 -24.47
N THR A 454 -25.94 23.36 -24.80
CA THR A 454 -27.17 22.74 -24.28
C THR A 454 -27.24 21.22 -24.51
N ASP A 455 -26.82 20.72 -25.66
CA ASP A 455 -26.84 19.28 -25.96
C ASP A 455 -25.83 18.50 -25.11
N LYS A 456 -24.75 19.15 -24.75
CA LYS A 456 -23.72 18.60 -23.87
C LYS A 456 -24.21 18.57 -22.39
N GLU A 457 -25.07 19.51 -21.99
CA GLU A 457 -25.67 19.53 -20.64
C GLU A 457 -26.60 18.34 -20.42
N ILE A 458 -27.41 18.00 -21.39
CA ILE A 458 -28.31 16.84 -21.35
C ILE A 458 -27.46 15.56 -21.27
N LEU A 459 -26.43 15.45 -22.08
CA LEU A 459 -25.51 14.32 -22.10
C LEU A 459 -24.76 14.17 -20.77
N SER A 460 -24.33 15.28 -20.20
CA SER A 460 -23.68 15.33 -18.88
C SER A 460 -24.61 14.91 -17.75
N SER A 461 -25.86 15.38 -17.77
CA SER A 461 -26.85 15.03 -16.78
C SER A 461 -27.20 13.54 -16.85
N LEU A 462 -27.32 12.99 -18.04
CA LEU A 462 -27.49 11.55 -18.26
C LEU A 462 -26.28 10.75 -17.75
N LEU A 463 -25.07 11.18 -18.05
CA LEU A 463 -23.83 10.57 -17.54
C LEU A 463 -23.76 10.56 -16.02
N LEU A 464 -24.06 11.69 -15.38
CA LEU A 464 -24.04 11.82 -13.92
C LEU A 464 -25.05 10.91 -13.22
N ILE A 465 -26.19 10.64 -13.87
CA ILE A 465 -27.24 9.79 -13.31
C ILE A 465 -26.97 8.31 -13.63
N PHE A 466 -26.69 7.98 -14.89
CA PHE A 466 -26.59 6.58 -15.33
C PHE A 466 -25.26 5.92 -14.99
N MET A 467 -24.15 6.64 -15.02
CA MET A 467 -22.83 6.03 -14.80
C MET A 467 -22.62 5.48 -13.38
N PRO A 468 -23.02 6.16 -12.29
CA PRO A 468 -22.96 5.58 -10.96
C PRO A 468 -23.82 4.33 -10.83
N MET A 469 -25.04 4.36 -11.33
CA MET A 469 -25.96 3.21 -11.31
C MET A 469 -25.40 2.03 -12.12
N TYR A 470 -24.90 2.30 -13.33
CA TYR A 470 -24.24 1.31 -14.17
C TYR A 470 -23.05 0.67 -13.50
N ARG A 471 -22.14 1.48 -12.94
CA ARG A 471 -20.95 0.99 -12.23
C ARG A 471 -21.32 0.13 -11.03
N GLN A 472 -22.27 0.57 -10.23
CA GLN A 472 -22.73 -0.16 -9.06
C GLN A 472 -23.36 -1.51 -9.45
N HIS A 473 -24.19 -1.53 -10.49
CA HIS A 473 -24.84 -2.75 -10.94
C HIS A 473 -23.88 -3.75 -11.59
N VAL A 474 -22.97 -3.28 -12.43
CA VAL A 474 -21.91 -4.11 -13.02
C VAL A 474 -20.95 -4.63 -11.95
N TYR A 475 -20.63 -3.82 -10.95
CA TYR A 475 -19.80 -4.26 -9.81
C TYR A 475 -20.49 -5.38 -9.02
N PHE A 476 -21.77 -5.23 -8.74
CA PHE A 476 -22.58 -6.28 -8.08
C PHE A 476 -22.59 -7.58 -8.89
N LEU A 477 -22.88 -7.51 -10.19
CA LEU A 477 -22.90 -8.69 -11.06
C LEU A 477 -21.52 -9.36 -11.21
N ASN A 478 -20.44 -8.58 -11.24
CA ASN A 478 -19.09 -9.14 -11.26
C ASN A 478 -18.75 -9.88 -9.95
N ASN A 479 -19.18 -9.33 -8.81
CA ASN A 479 -18.99 -10.00 -7.51
C ASN A 479 -19.78 -11.31 -7.42
N GLU A 480 -21.01 -11.31 -7.94
CA GLU A 480 -21.85 -12.50 -7.97
C GLU A 480 -21.27 -13.57 -8.92
N GLU A 481 -20.76 -13.18 -10.09
CA GLU A 481 -20.04 -14.10 -10.99
C GLU A 481 -18.82 -14.70 -10.29
N ASN A 482 -18.01 -13.91 -9.60
CA ASN A 482 -16.83 -14.41 -8.85
C ASN A 482 -17.24 -15.38 -7.73
N ARG A 483 -18.35 -15.09 -7.03
CA ARG A 483 -18.89 -15.99 -6.00
C ARG A 483 -19.31 -17.33 -6.58
N LEU A 484 -20.05 -17.31 -7.70
CA LEU A 484 -20.50 -18.52 -8.39
C LEU A 484 -19.34 -19.32 -9.00
N LEU A 485 -18.32 -18.64 -9.54
CA LEU A 485 -17.10 -19.31 -10.03
C LEU A 485 -16.33 -19.98 -8.89
N ALA A 486 -16.26 -19.36 -7.71
CA ALA A 486 -15.67 -19.99 -6.53
C ALA A 486 -16.51 -21.21 -6.08
N GLU A 487 -17.84 -21.11 -6.07
CA GLU A 487 -18.73 -22.22 -5.75
C GLU A 487 -18.56 -23.38 -6.74
N LEU A 488 -18.46 -23.11 -8.05
CA LEU A 488 -18.23 -24.10 -9.08
C LEU A 488 -16.88 -24.79 -8.89
N ARG A 489 -15.82 -24.01 -8.63
CA ARG A 489 -14.50 -24.56 -8.34
C ARG A 489 -14.57 -25.52 -7.15
N ASP A 490 -15.17 -25.09 -6.05
CA ASP A 490 -15.22 -25.86 -4.81
C ASP A 490 -16.09 -27.14 -4.98
N ALA A 491 -17.12 -27.08 -5.81
CA ALA A 491 -17.94 -28.25 -6.18
C ALA A 491 -17.17 -29.25 -7.06
N MET A 492 -16.41 -28.77 -8.06
CA MET A 492 -15.70 -29.63 -9.03
C MET A 492 -14.40 -30.22 -8.51
N LEU A 493 -13.74 -29.51 -7.59
CA LEU A 493 -12.38 -29.85 -7.17
C LEU A 493 -12.25 -31.26 -6.56
N PRO A 494 -13.18 -31.77 -5.71
CA PRO A 494 -13.13 -33.14 -5.21
C PRO A 494 -13.20 -34.21 -6.33
N ASP A 495 -14.05 -33.99 -7.32
CA ASP A 495 -14.24 -34.96 -8.41
C ASP A 495 -13.09 -34.94 -9.42
N LEU A 496 -12.45 -33.79 -9.65
CA LEU A 496 -11.22 -33.67 -10.43
C LEU A 496 -10.04 -34.38 -9.74
N LEU A 497 -9.89 -34.20 -8.43
CA LEU A 497 -8.79 -34.81 -7.68
C LEU A 497 -8.97 -36.30 -7.48
N SER A 498 -10.21 -36.81 -7.37
CA SER A 498 -10.50 -38.24 -7.34
C SER A 498 -10.45 -38.92 -8.71
N GLY A 499 -10.25 -38.16 -9.80
CA GLY A 499 -10.26 -38.65 -11.17
C GLY A 499 -11.65 -39.02 -11.70
N LYS A 500 -12.72 -38.66 -11.00
CA LYS A 500 -14.09 -38.84 -11.49
C LYS A 500 -14.45 -37.88 -12.62
N LEU A 501 -13.81 -36.72 -12.64
CA LEU A 501 -13.86 -35.71 -13.71
C LEU A 501 -12.49 -35.60 -14.34
N THR A 502 -12.42 -35.57 -15.66
CA THR A 502 -11.19 -35.29 -16.41
C THR A 502 -11.36 -34.00 -17.20
N PHE A 503 -10.26 -33.34 -17.59
CA PHE A 503 -10.34 -32.10 -18.40
C PHE A 503 -10.97 -32.32 -19.79
N GLU A 504 -11.09 -33.57 -20.25
CA GLU A 504 -11.78 -33.91 -21.50
C GLU A 504 -13.31 -33.85 -21.35
N ASP A 505 -13.82 -34.11 -20.14
CA ASP A 505 -15.27 -34.09 -19.85
C ASP A 505 -15.83 -32.66 -19.74
N THR A 506 -14.97 -31.65 -19.66
CA THR A 506 -15.37 -30.24 -19.50
C THR A 506 -15.56 -29.49 -20.81
N ASN A 507 -15.33 -30.11 -21.96
CA ASN A 507 -15.45 -29.51 -23.31
C ASN A 507 -16.72 -29.92 -24.08
N ASN A 508 -17.69 -30.59 -23.45
CA ASN A 508 -18.98 -30.94 -24.04
C ASN A 508 -20.13 -30.08 -23.53
#